data_54566733c2360b0009702869ec85b7bb
#
_entry.id   54566733c2360b0009702869ec85b7bb
#
_cell.length_a   1.000
_cell.length_b   1.000
_cell.length_c   1.000
_cell.angle_alpha   90.00
_cell.angle_beta   90.00
_cell.angle_gamma   90.00
#
_symmetry.space_group_name_H-M   'P 1'
#
loop_
_entity.id
_entity.type
_entity.pdbx_description
1 polymer ?
#
loop_
_entity_poly.entity_id
_entity_poly.type
_entity_poly.pdbx_seq_one_letter_code
_entity_poly.pdbx_strand_id
1 'polypeptide(L)'
;LEVPEIEEGLIEIKAAARDPGASAKIAVKSNDPRIDPQGTCIGMRGSRVQAVTSELGGERVDIVLWSPDAAQFVINALAPAEVSSIVVDEEKHSMDVVVDEEQLALAIGRTGQNVRLASELSGWTLNIMTPDEAQQKNVEEATSIKSEFMQKLDVDEEVADVLVQECFSTIEEIAYVPLSEMLEMESFYEDTINELRALARNVLLTAEIASEEKVEHVAEDLATM
;
A
#
# COMPACT_ATOMS: atom_id res chain seq x y z
N LEU A 1 -14.21 2.98 30.89
CA LEU A 1 -15.38 3.45 31.63
C LEU A 1 -16.66 3.29 30.80
N GLU A 2 -16.71 3.84 29.56
CA GLU A 2 -17.93 3.86 28.75
C GLU A 2 -18.24 2.53 28.02
N VAL A 3 -17.25 1.64 27.90
CA VAL A 3 -17.37 0.34 27.23
C VAL A 3 -16.83 -0.76 28.14
N PRO A 4 -17.64 -1.31 29.06
CA PRO A 4 -17.25 -2.35 30.02
C PRO A 4 -16.68 -3.60 29.30
N GLU A 5 -17.15 -3.92 28.11
CA GLU A 5 -16.73 -5.06 27.32
C GLU A 5 -15.23 -5.02 26.94
N ILE A 6 -14.61 -3.84 26.97
CA ILE A 6 -13.15 -3.69 26.79
C ILE A 6 -12.44 -4.09 28.09
N GLU A 7 -12.94 -3.68 29.25
CA GLU A 7 -12.37 -4.02 30.55
C GLU A 7 -12.51 -5.51 30.85
N GLU A 8 -13.60 -6.12 30.40
CA GLU A 8 -13.87 -7.57 30.50
C GLU A 8 -13.04 -8.40 29.49
N GLY A 9 -12.31 -7.76 28.57
CA GLY A 9 -11.50 -8.43 27.54
C GLY A 9 -12.30 -9.06 26.39
N LEU A 10 -13.59 -8.73 26.28
CA LEU A 10 -14.46 -9.19 25.18
C LEU A 10 -14.21 -8.40 23.89
N ILE A 11 -13.83 -7.13 24.03
CA ILE A 11 -13.40 -6.25 22.93
C ILE A 11 -11.99 -5.78 23.19
N GLU A 12 -11.16 -5.80 22.16
CA GLU A 12 -9.77 -5.36 22.19
C GLU A 12 -9.59 -4.13 21.31
N ILE A 13 -8.88 -3.10 21.83
CA ILE A 13 -8.42 -1.97 21.02
C ILE A 13 -7.10 -2.38 20.37
N LYS A 14 -7.07 -2.46 19.04
CA LYS A 14 -5.90 -2.87 18.26
C LYS A 14 -4.98 -1.72 17.89
N ALA A 15 -5.55 -0.56 17.58
CA ALA A 15 -4.82 0.65 17.23
C ALA A 15 -5.67 1.89 17.52
N ALA A 16 -5.00 3.02 17.66
CA ALA A 16 -5.64 4.32 17.77
C ALA A 16 -4.79 5.39 17.08
N ALA A 17 -5.46 6.29 16.35
CA ALA A 17 -4.86 7.48 15.76
C ALA A 17 -5.67 8.70 16.20
N ARG A 18 -4.98 9.81 16.54
CA ARG A 18 -5.64 10.98 17.12
C ARG A 18 -5.04 12.28 16.59
N ASP A 19 -5.92 13.18 16.23
CA ASP A 19 -5.61 14.59 15.97
C ASP A 19 -6.21 15.40 17.12
N PRO A 20 -5.41 15.77 18.15
CA PRO A 20 -5.92 16.39 19.36
C PRO A 20 -6.73 17.65 19.10
N GLY A 21 -7.90 17.73 19.71
CA GLY A 21 -8.84 18.84 19.53
C GLY A 21 -9.74 18.74 18.29
N ALA A 22 -9.56 17.73 17.44
CA ALA A 22 -10.30 17.57 16.20
C ALA A 22 -10.99 16.21 16.06
N SER A 23 -10.24 15.12 15.95
CA SER A 23 -10.81 13.78 15.72
C SER A 23 -9.87 12.66 16.13
N ALA A 24 -10.44 11.49 16.42
CA ALA A 24 -9.71 10.25 16.65
C ALA A 24 -10.36 9.08 15.91
N LYS A 25 -9.55 8.11 15.51
CA LYS A 25 -10.00 6.80 15.00
C LYS A 25 -9.48 5.70 15.93
N ILE A 26 -10.35 4.78 16.31
CA ILE A 26 -10.03 3.68 17.23
C ILE A 26 -10.40 2.38 16.54
N ALA A 27 -9.41 1.51 16.31
CA ALA A 27 -9.61 0.20 15.74
C ALA A 27 -9.92 -0.82 16.83
N VAL A 28 -11.05 -1.51 16.70
CA VAL A 28 -11.54 -2.48 17.68
C VAL A 28 -11.75 -3.85 17.03
N LYS A 29 -11.51 -4.89 17.82
CA LYS A 29 -11.71 -6.30 17.47
C LYS A 29 -12.49 -6.98 18.58
N SER A 30 -13.44 -7.86 18.23
CA SER A 30 -14.08 -8.73 19.19
C SER A 30 -13.28 -10.03 19.39
N ASN A 31 -13.20 -10.48 20.63
CA ASN A 31 -12.72 -11.79 21.03
C ASN A 31 -13.86 -12.82 21.15
N ASP A 32 -15.11 -12.35 21.15
CA ASP A 32 -16.32 -13.19 21.13
C ASP A 32 -17.08 -12.97 19.82
N PRO A 33 -17.26 -14.01 18.97
CA PRO A 33 -17.91 -13.88 17.66
C PRO A 33 -19.38 -13.47 17.73
N ARG A 34 -19.99 -13.48 18.91
CA ARG A 34 -21.39 -13.05 19.14
C ARG A 34 -21.52 -11.55 19.38
N ILE A 35 -20.40 -10.86 19.58
CA ILE A 35 -20.37 -9.42 19.88
C ILE A 35 -19.92 -8.66 18.65
N ASP A 36 -20.72 -7.71 18.22
CA ASP A 36 -20.32 -6.68 17.27
C ASP A 36 -19.48 -5.61 17.99
N PRO A 37 -18.16 -5.56 17.79
CA PRO A 37 -17.30 -4.65 18.54
C PRO A 37 -17.57 -3.19 18.20
N GLN A 38 -17.89 -2.89 16.93
CA GLN A 38 -18.16 -1.53 16.49
C GLN A 38 -19.47 -1.02 17.06
N GLY A 39 -20.55 -1.78 16.90
CA GLY A 39 -21.86 -1.41 17.44
C GLY A 39 -21.85 -1.30 18.96
N THR A 40 -21.13 -2.17 19.65
CA THR A 40 -20.99 -2.13 21.12
C THR A 40 -20.26 -0.88 21.59
N CYS A 41 -19.17 -0.48 20.95
CA CYS A 41 -18.41 0.73 21.28
C CYS A 41 -19.19 2.01 20.94
N ILE A 42 -19.97 2.01 19.87
CA ILE A 42 -20.82 3.15 19.49
C ILE A 42 -21.96 3.32 20.50
N GLY A 43 -22.57 2.20 20.90
CA GLY A 43 -23.71 2.18 21.80
C GLY A 43 -25.02 2.57 21.13
N MET A 44 -26.13 2.40 21.85
CA MET A 44 -27.47 2.73 21.33
C MET A 44 -27.53 4.19 20.90
N ARG A 45 -27.83 4.43 19.61
CA ARG A 45 -27.90 5.77 19.01
C ARG A 45 -26.64 6.62 19.24
N GLY A 46 -25.47 5.97 19.37
CA GLY A 46 -24.20 6.66 19.57
C GLY A 46 -23.94 7.12 21.01
N SER A 47 -24.71 6.65 22.01
CA SER A 47 -24.64 7.13 23.38
C SER A 47 -23.25 6.99 24.01
N ARG A 48 -22.57 5.85 23.79
CA ARG A 48 -21.26 5.59 24.38
C ARG A 48 -20.16 6.44 23.69
N VAL A 49 -20.12 6.44 22.37
CA VAL A 49 -19.14 7.25 21.65
C VAL A 49 -19.35 8.75 21.89
N GLN A 50 -20.58 9.18 22.11
CA GLN A 50 -20.89 10.58 22.40
C GLN A 50 -20.47 10.99 23.82
N ALA A 51 -20.53 10.08 24.80
CA ALA A 51 -19.97 10.29 26.13
C ALA A 51 -18.46 10.50 26.06
N VAL A 52 -17.74 9.63 25.36
CA VAL A 52 -16.29 9.78 25.13
C VAL A 52 -15.96 11.09 24.41
N THR A 53 -16.69 11.43 23.35
CA THR A 53 -16.55 12.71 22.62
C THR A 53 -16.69 13.91 23.55
N SER A 54 -17.66 13.86 24.49
CA SER A 54 -17.88 14.94 25.47
C SER A 54 -16.73 15.04 26.46
N GLU A 55 -16.21 13.93 26.96
CA GLU A 55 -15.01 13.90 27.83
C GLU A 55 -13.75 14.46 27.14
N LEU A 56 -13.63 14.23 25.84
CA LEU A 56 -12.52 14.75 25.00
C LEU A 56 -12.75 16.21 24.55
N GLY A 57 -13.71 16.90 25.08
CA GLY A 57 -13.97 18.32 24.77
C GLY A 57 -14.56 18.54 23.38
N GLY A 58 -15.24 17.55 22.81
CA GLY A 58 -15.91 17.64 21.52
C GLY A 58 -15.11 17.03 20.34
N GLU A 59 -13.98 16.35 20.61
CA GLU A 59 -13.27 15.61 19.57
C GLU A 59 -14.15 14.47 19.03
N ARG A 60 -14.29 14.40 17.70
CA ARG A 60 -15.05 13.32 17.07
C ARG A 60 -14.27 12.00 17.19
N VAL A 61 -14.97 10.94 17.61
CA VAL A 61 -14.39 9.60 17.72
C VAL A 61 -15.06 8.67 16.73
N ASP A 62 -14.29 8.14 15.80
CA ASP A 62 -14.72 7.15 14.81
C ASP A 62 -14.26 5.76 15.29
N ILE A 63 -15.19 4.82 15.39
CA ILE A 63 -14.89 3.42 15.72
C ILE A 63 -14.73 2.63 14.44
N VAL A 64 -13.57 2.01 14.26
CA VAL A 64 -13.17 1.27 13.06
C VAL A 64 -13.09 -0.23 13.39
N LEU A 65 -13.66 -1.07 12.54
CA LEU A 65 -13.51 -2.51 12.68
C LEU A 65 -12.10 -2.92 12.22
N TRP A 66 -11.32 -3.50 13.13
CA TRP A 66 -10.01 -4.03 12.80
C TRP A 66 -10.13 -5.30 11.95
N SER A 67 -9.24 -5.47 11.00
CA SER A 67 -9.10 -6.69 10.19
C SER A 67 -7.65 -7.14 10.15
N PRO A 68 -7.37 -8.47 10.12
CA PRO A 68 -6.03 -8.99 9.86
C PRO A 68 -5.58 -8.75 8.41
N ASP A 69 -6.51 -8.58 7.47
CA ASP A 69 -6.27 -8.15 6.12
C ASP A 69 -6.03 -6.63 6.09
N ALA A 70 -4.83 -6.22 5.69
CA ALA A 70 -4.43 -4.83 5.69
C ALA A 70 -5.28 -3.96 4.74
N ALA A 71 -5.63 -4.49 3.57
CA ALA A 71 -6.48 -3.78 2.61
C ALA A 71 -7.90 -3.58 3.18
N GLN A 72 -8.49 -4.62 3.75
CA GLN A 72 -9.80 -4.53 4.38
C GLN A 72 -9.78 -3.58 5.59
N PHE A 73 -8.69 -3.57 6.35
CA PHE A 73 -8.54 -2.66 7.48
C PHE A 73 -8.47 -1.19 7.03
N VAL A 74 -7.74 -0.91 5.95
CA VAL A 74 -7.69 0.43 5.35
C VAL A 74 -9.05 0.87 4.83
N ILE A 75 -9.80 -0.02 4.15
CA ILE A 75 -11.17 0.26 3.71
C ILE A 75 -12.05 0.67 4.89
N ASN A 76 -12.00 -0.09 5.98
CA ASN A 76 -12.76 0.21 7.19
C ASN A 76 -12.34 1.55 7.82
N ALA A 77 -11.04 1.85 7.80
CA ALA A 77 -10.48 3.08 8.37
C ALA A 77 -10.85 4.35 7.58
N LEU A 78 -11.09 4.22 6.27
CA LEU A 78 -11.46 5.34 5.39
C LEU A 78 -12.96 5.68 5.46
N ALA A 79 -13.76 4.86 6.15
CA ALA A 79 -15.17 5.19 6.34
C ALA A 79 -15.37 6.66 6.80
N PRO A 80 -16.40 7.36 6.34
CA PRO A 80 -17.56 6.90 5.57
C PRO A 80 -17.37 6.83 4.04
N ALA A 81 -16.15 7.07 3.52
CA ALA A 81 -15.91 6.97 2.08
C ALA A 81 -16.00 5.52 1.59
N GLU A 82 -16.57 5.33 0.42
CA GLU A 82 -16.63 4.05 -0.26
C GLU A 82 -15.40 3.88 -1.17
N VAL A 83 -14.70 2.77 -1.01
CA VAL A 83 -13.50 2.44 -1.78
C VAL A 83 -13.88 1.50 -2.92
N SER A 84 -13.51 1.86 -4.15
CA SER A 84 -13.78 1.06 -5.35
C SER A 84 -12.77 -0.06 -5.52
N SER A 85 -11.49 0.23 -5.32
CA SER A 85 -10.41 -0.76 -5.36
C SER A 85 -9.19 -0.31 -4.55
N ILE A 86 -8.33 -1.28 -4.19
CA ILE A 86 -7.06 -1.04 -3.51
C ILE A 86 -5.96 -1.84 -4.21
N VAL A 87 -4.82 -1.21 -4.41
CA VAL A 87 -3.58 -1.86 -4.85
C VAL A 87 -2.56 -1.74 -3.72
N VAL A 88 -2.03 -2.87 -3.29
CA VAL A 88 -1.07 -2.95 -2.17
C VAL A 88 0.34 -3.07 -2.74
N ASP A 89 1.21 -2.16 -2.36
CA ASP A 89 2.65 -2.20 -2.61
C ASP A 89 3.38 -2.51 -1.30
N GLU A 90 3.74 -3.78 -1.11
CA GLU A 90 4.39 -4.24 0.12
C GLU A 90 5.82 -3.72 0.24
N GLU A 91 6.53 -3.52 -0.88
CA GLU A 91 7.91 -3.04 -0.88
C GLU A 91 8.01 -1.60 -0.38
N LYS A 92 7.11 -0.74 -0.87
CA LYS A 92 7.02 0.67 -0.45
C LYS A 92 6.20 0.86 0.82
N HIS A 93 5.58 -0.21 1.31
CA HIS A 93 4.63 -0.17 2.43
C HIS A 93 3.53 0.90 2.22
N SER A 94 2.97 0.91 1.02
CA SER A 94 1.97 1.87 0.57
C SER A 94 0.78 1.19 -0.09
N MET A 95 -0.35 1.88 -0.10
CA MET A 95 -1.56 1.44 -0.77
C MET A 95 -2.10 2.55 -1.64
N ASP A 96 -2.40 2.23 -2.90
CA ASP A 96 -3.15 3.08 -3.79
C ASP A 96 -4.63 2.76 -3.65
N VAL A 97 -5.37 3.72 -3.15
CA VAL A 97 -6.80 3.58 -2.86
C VAL A 97 -7.59 4.32 -3.90
N VAL A 98 -8.32 3.58 -4.73
CA VAL A 98 -9.16 4.15 -5.78
C VAL A 98 -10.57 4.37 -5.24
N VAL A 99 -11.05 5.58 -5.36
CA VAL A 99 -12.38 6.00 -4.96
C VAL A 99 -13.05 6.75 -6.09
N ASP A 100 -14.36 6.66 -6.20
CA ASP A 100 -15.11 7.44 -7.18
C ASP A 100 -14.96 8.93 -6.88
N GLU A 101 -15.05 9.78 -7.91
CA GLU A 101 -14.86 11.23 -7.79
C GLU A 101 -15.78 11.86 -6.72
N GLU A 102 -17.00 11.33 -6.57
CA GLU A 102 -17.95 11.78 -5.54
C GLU A 102 -17.48 11.42 -4.11
N GLN A 103 -16.70 10.37 -3.95
CA GLN A 103 -16.17 9.89 -2.67
C GLN A 103 -14.82 10.50 -2.30
N LEU A 104 -14.12 11.12 -3.26
CA LEU A 104 -12.77 11.64 -3.07
C LEU A 104 -12.67 12.63 -1.90
N ALA A 105 -13.59 13.57 -1.82
CA ALA A 105 -13.63 14.56 -0.74
C ALA A 105 -13.86 13.92 0.64
N LEU A 106 -14.66 12.85 0.71
CA LEU A 106 -14.91 12.09 1.93
C LEU A 106 -13.69 11.26 2.34
N ALA A 107 -13.04 10.60 1.38
CA ALA A 107 -11.84 9.79 1.61
C ALA A 107 -10.69 10.64 2.15
N ILE A 108 -10.43 11.78 1.55
CA ILE A 108 -9.39 12.73 1.99
C ILE A 108 -9.79 13.37 3.32
N GLY A 109 -11.03 13.80 3.44
CA GLY A 109 -11.54 14.53 4.59
C GLY A 109 -11.07 15.99 4.62
N ARG A 110 -11.59 16.74 5.59
CA ARG A 110 -11.24 18.14 5.77
C ARG A 110 -9.73 18.28 6.06
N THR A 111 -9.01 19.04 5.24
CA THR A 111 -7.55 19.23 5.34
C THR A 111 -6.73 17.92 5.37
N GLY A 112 -7.22 16.87 4.70
CA GLY A 112 -6.54 15.57 4.68
C GLY A 112 -6.67 14.76 5.98
N GLN A 113 -7.57 15.13 6.89
CA GLN A 113 -7.66 14.51 8.22
C GLN A 113 -8.07 13.04 8.16
N ASN A 114 -9.03 12.67 7.29
CA ASN A 114 -9.51 11.31 7.22
C ASN A 114 -8.43 10.35 6.72
N VAL A 115 -7.78 10.66 5.61
CA VAL A 115 -6.69 9.85 5.06
C VAL A 115 -5.48 9.80 5.99
N ARG A 116 -5.12 10.93 6.65
CA ARG A 116 -4.00 10.96 7.60
C ARG A 116 -4.26 10.04 8.79
N LEU A 117 -5.42 10.15 9.42
CA LEU A 117 -5.78 9.28 10.55
C LEU A 117 -5.90 7.81 10.15
N ALA A 118 -6.42 7.51 8.95
CA ALA A 118 -6.46 6.14 8.43
C ALA A 118 -5.06 5.58 8.18
N SER A 119 -4.15 6.40 7.65
CA SER A 119 -2.74 6.05 7.46
C SER A 119 -2.03 5.77 8.79
N GLU A 120 -2.16 6.65 9.76
CA GLU A 120 -1.60 6.47 11.11
C GLU A 120 -2.17 5.22 11.81
N LEU A 121 -3.48 4.98 11.68
CA LEU A 121 -4.17 3.86 12.30
C LEU A 121 -3.72 2.52 11.72
N SER A 122 -3.58 2.44 10.41
CA SER A 122 -3.21 1.22 9.68
C SER A 122 -1.70 0.98 9.62
N GLY A 123 -0.89 2.03 9.77
CA GLY A 123 0.55 2.01 9.58
C GLY A 123 1.00 2.01 8.12
N TRP A 124 0.08 2.16 7.16
CA TRP A 124 0.36 2.19 5.72
C TRP A 124 0.31 3.61 5.16
N THR A 125 1.17 3.90 4.20
CA THR A 125 1.05 5.13 3.42
C THR A 125 -0.09 5.00 2.42
N LEU A 126 -1.07 5.91 2.48
CA LEU A 126 -2.27 5.84 1.64
C LEU A 126 -2.24 6.93 0.58
N ASN A 127 -2.36 6.52 -0.69
CA ASN A 127 -2.51 7.40 -1.83
C ASN A 127 -3.96 7.30 -2.33
N ILE A 128 -4.73 8.35 -2.14
CA ILE A 128 -6.12 8.39 -2.59
C ILE A 128 -6.16 8.97 -4.00
N MET A 129 -6.82 8.28 -4.92
CA MET A 129 -6.92 8.68 -6.33
C MET A 129 -8.26 8.27 -6.94
N THR A 130 -8.60 8.94 -8.04
CA THR A 130 -9.74 8.57 -8.87
C THR A 130 -9.38 7.42 -9.82
N PRO A 131 -10.37 6.74 -10.44
CA PRO A 131 -10.11 5.71 -11.45
C PRO A 131 -9.28 6.24 -12.64
N ASP A 132 -9.51 7.48 -13.06
CA ASP A 132 -8.77 8.10 -14.16
C ASP A 132 -7.31 8.36 -13.77
N GLU A 133 -7.06 8.85 -12.56
CA GLU A 133 -5.69 9.04 -12.03
C GLU A 133 -4.96 7.70 -11.86
N ALA A 134 -5.67 6.65 -11.40
CA ALA A 134 -5.11 5.31 -11.29
C ALA A 134 -4.73 4.74 -12.67
N GLN A 135 -5.57 4.93 -13.67
CA GLN A 135 -5.27 4.51 -15.04
C GLN A 135 -4.07 5.28 -15.61
N GLN A 136 -4.03 6.60 -15.41
CA GLN A 136 -2.90 7.41 -15.85
C GLN A 136 -1.59 6.98 -15.18
N LYS A 137 -1.62 6.73 -13.86
CA LYS A 137 -0.47 6.22 -13.12
C LYS A 137 0.03 4.89 -13.69
N ASN A 138 -0.88 3.94 -13.97
CA ASN A 138 -0.52 2.66 -14.57
C ASN A 138 0.14 2.83 -15.95
N VAL A 139 -0.35 3.76 -16.78
CA VAL A 139 0.25 4.06 -18.09
C VAL A 139 1.64 4.68 -17.93
N GLU A 140 1.80 5.60 -16.99
CA GLU A 140 3.10 6.22 -16.70
C GLU A 140 4.11 5.21 -16.16
N GLU A 141 3.70 4.33 -15.26
CA GLU A 141 4.53 3.24 -14.73
C GLU A 141 4.93 2.26 -15.84
N ALA A 142 3.99 1.82 -16.66
CA ALA A 142 4.27 0.94 -17.81
C ALA A 142 5.25 1.59 -18.79
N THR A 143 5.10 2.89 -19.07
CA THR A 143 6.01 3.64 -19.95
C THR A 143 7.41 3.77 -19.34
N SER A 144 7.49 3.98 -18.03
CA SER A 144 8.75 4.05 -17.29
C SER A 144 9.49 2.72 -17.30
N ILE A 145 8.79 1.61 -17.02
CA ILE A 145 9.34 0.24 -17.04
C ILE A 145 9.82 -0.11 -18.45
N LYS A 146 9.01 0.20 -19.47
CA LYS A 146 9.39 0.01 -20.88
C LYS A 146 10.69 0.76 -21.23
N SER A 147 10.78 2.03 -20.83
CA SER A 147 11.98 2.84 -21.05
C SER A 147 13.20 2.28 -20.33
N GLU A 148 13.02 1.77 -19.12
CA GLU A 148 14.08 1.11 -18.36
C GLU A 148 14.58 -0.16 -19.04
N PHE A 149 13.68 -1.02 -19.52
CA PHE A 149 14.06 -2.22 -20.25
C PHE A 149 14.82 -1.89 -21.56
N MET A 150 14.34 -0.92 -22.33
CA MET A 150 15.03 -0.46 -23.53
C MET A 150 16.45 0.05 -23.24
N GLN A 151 16.63 0.83 -22.18
CA GLN A 151 17.92 1.43 -21.83
C GLN A 151 18.90 0.45 -21.20
N LYS A 152 18.44 -0.41 -20.30
CA LYS A 152 19.30 -1.30 -19.53
C LYS A 152 19.55 -2.64 -20.19
N LEU A 153 18.55 -3.19 -20.88
CA LEU A 153 18.66 -4.46 -21.60
C LEU A 153 19.07 -4.29 -23.08
N ASP A 154 19.10 -3.04 -23.57
CA ASP A 154 19.39 -2.72 -24.97
C ASP A 154 18.47 -3.49 -25.95
N VAL A 155 17.19 -3.60 -25.58
CA VAL A 155 16.15 -4.24 -26.39
C VAL A 155 15.34 -3.19 -27.14
N ASP A 156 14.72 -3.63 -28.24
CA ASP A 156 13.85 -2.77 -29.02
C ASP A 156 12.48 -2.55 -28.34
N GLU A 157 11.73 -1.60 -28.89
CA GLU A 157 10.44 -1.19 -28.32
C GLU A 157 9.42 -2.33 -28.29
N GLU A 158 9.43 -3.20 -29.33
CA GLU A 158 8.47 -4.32 -29.44
C GLU A 158 8.72 -5.36 -28.34
N VAL A 159 9.97 -5.69 -28.07
CA VAL A 159 10.35 -6.61 -26.99
C VAL A 159 10.03 -6.03 -25.62
N ALA A 160 10.32 -4.74 -25.41
CA ALA A 160 9.99 -4.07 -24.16
C ALA A 160 8.48 -4.01 -23.91
N ASP A 161 7.67 -3.76 -24.94
CA ASP A 161 6.20 -3.78 -24.84
C ASP A 161 5.68 -5.16 -24.44
N VAL A 162 6.21 -6.22 -25.05
CA VAL A 162 5.80 -7.59 -24.72
C VAL A 162 6.18 -7.93 -23.26
N LEU A 163 7.36 -7.56 -22.80
CA LEU A 163 7.76 -7.77 -21.40
C LEU A 163 6.81 -7.10 -20.41
N VAL A 164 6.41 -5.86 -20.69
CA VAL A 164 5.44 -5.15 -19.85
C VAL A 164 4.06 -5.78 -19.93
N GLN A 165 3.62 -6.25 -21.11
CA GLN A 165 2.34 -6.95 -21.27
C GLN A 165 2.28 -8.28 -20.51
N GLU A 166 3.41 -8.98 -20.42
CA GLU A 166 3.58 -10.22 -19.66
C GLU A 166 3.82 -9.94 -18.14
N CYS A 167 3.57 -8.70 -17.71
CA CYS A 167 3.64 -8.25 -16.31
C CYS A 167 5.04 -8.26 -15.68
N PHE A 168 6.13 -8.22 -16.47
CA PHE A 168 7.45 -7.96 -15.91
C PHE A 168 7.59 -6.49 -15.53
N SER A 169 8.01 -6.24 -14.32
CA SER A 169 8.21 -4.90 -13.76
C SER A 169 9.66 -4.59 -13.41
N THR A 170 10.50 -5.62 -13.25
CA THR A 170 11.91 -5.46 -12.87
C THR A 170 12.84 -6.33 -13.71
N ILE A 171 14.11 -5.93 -13.76
CA ILE A 171 15.16 -6.72 -14.43
C ILE A 171 15.45 -8.01 -13.67
N GLU A 172 15.33 -7.98 -12.35
CA GLU A 172 15.48 -9.13 -11.48
C GLU A 172 14.46 -10.22 -11.81
N GLU A 173 13.20 -9.87 -12.06
CA GLU A 173 12.17 -10.82 -12.47
C GLU A 173 12.58 -11.52 -13.78
N ILE A 174 13.03 -10.78 -14.79
CA ILE A 174 13.49 -11.36 -16.07
C ILE A 174 14.70 -12.29 -15.86
N ALA A 175 15.62 -11.92 -14.97
CA ALA A 175 16.85 -12.69 -14.71
C ALA A 175 16.57 -14.03 -14.01
N TYR A 176 15.60 -14.06 -13.07
CA TYR A 176 15.42 -15.16 -12.11
C TYR A 176 14.12 -15.94 -12.26
N VAL A 177 13.14 -15.46 -13.01
CA VAL A 177 11.92 -16.22 -13.32
C VAL A 177 12.28 -17.59 -13.90
N PRO A 178 11.62 -18.70 -13.49
CA PRO A 178 11.85 -20.01 -14.04
C PRO A 178 11.66 -20.05 -15.57
N LEU A 179 12.57 -20.74 -16.27
CA LEU A 179 12.51 -20.85 -17.73
C LEU A 179 11.17 -21.46 -18.21
N SER A 180 10.61 -22.39 -17.42
CA SER A 180 9.32 -23.01 -17.70
C SER A 180 8.16 -22.01 -17.75
N GLU A 181 8.16 -21.01 -16.88
CA GLU A 181 7.14 -19.96 -16.87
C GLU A 181 7.28 -19.02 -18.08
N MET A 182 8.51 -18.64 -18.43
CA MET A 182 8.75 -17.84 -19.63
C MET A 182 8.43 -18.58 -20.94
N LEU A 183 8.57 -19.89 -20.97
CA LEU A 183 8.22 -20.71 -22.14
C LEU A 183 6.70 -20.93 -22.28
N GLU A 184 5.92 -20.77 -21.22
CA GLU A 184 4.45 -20.76 -21.27
C GLU A 184 3.90 -19.50 -21.94
N MET A 185 4.69 -18.44 -22.01
CA MET A 185 4.37 -17.23 -22.76
C MET A 185 4.53 -17.48 -24.26
N GLU A 186 3.43 -17.47 -24.99
CA GLU A 186 3.44 -17.67 -26.45
C GLU A 186 4.14 -16.53 -27.23
N SER A 187 4.53 -15.48 -26.51
CA SER A 187 5.06 -14.23 -27.07
C SER A 187 6.54 -14.30 -27.47
N PHE A 188 7.32 -15.23 -26.92
CA PHE A 188 8.75 -15.34 -27.16
C PHE A 188 9.20 -16.76 -27.55
N TYR A 189 10.19 -16.84 -28.41
CA TYR A 189 10.89 -18.08 -28.69
C TYR A 189 11.96 -18.37 -27.63
N GLU A 190 12.26 -19.65 -27.41
CA GLU A 190 13.21 -20.10 -26.38
C GLU A 190 14.58 -19.41 -26.47
N ASP A 191 15.10 -19.20 -27.69
CA ASP A 191 16.39 -18.51 -27.92
C ASP A 191 16.33 -17.06 -27.41
N THR A 192 15.25 -16.33 -27.71
CA THR A 192 15.04 -14.95 -27.27
C THR A 192 14.93 -14.85 -25.74
N ILE A 193 14.23 -15.80 -25.11
CA ILE A 193 14.11 -15.89 -23.65
C ILE A 193 15.49 -16.08 -23.01
N ASN A 194 16.32 -16.97 -23.56
CA ASN A 194 17.66 -17.21 -23.04
C ASN A 194 18.57 -15.99 -23.20
N GLU A 195 18.47 -15.26 -24.30
CA GLU A 195 19.19 -13.99 -24.51
C GLU A 195 18.76 -12.92 -23.53
N LEU A 196 17.45 -12.71 -23.34
CA LEU A 196 16.90 -11.73 -22.39
C LEU A 196 17.36 -12.01 -20.96
N ARG A 197 17.32 -13.27 -20.54
CA ARG A 197 17.79 -13.68 -19.20
C ARG A 197 19.30 -13.47 -19.03
N ALA A 198 20.09 -13.74 -20.05
CA ALA A 198 21.54 -13.49 -20.03
C ALA A 198 21.84 -12.00 -19.95
N LEU A 199 21.13 -11.16 -20.70
CA LEU A 199 21.25 -9.69 -20.65
C LEU A 199 20.86 -9.16 -19.28
N ALA A 200 19.73 -9.58 -18.73
CA ALA A 200 19.25 -9.17 -17.41
C ALA A 200 20.28 -9.53 -16.31
N ARG A 201 20.82 -10.73 -16.31
CA ARG A 201 21.87 -11.15 -15.36
C ARG A 201 23.15 -10.33 -15.50
N ASN A 202 23.57 -10.00 -16.71
CA ASN A 202 24.75 -9.18 -16.95
C ASN A 202 24.54 -7.76 -16.40
N VAL A 203 23.37 -7.17 -16.60
CA VAL A 203 23.03 -5.85 -16.07
C VAL A 203 23.08 -5.85 -14.56
N LEU A 204 22.51 -6.86 -13.90
CA LEU A 204 22.53 -6.97 -12.43
C LEU A 204 23.96 -7.15 -11.89
N LEU A 205 24.78 -8.01 -12.51
CA LEU A 205 26.18 -8.19 -12.13
C LEU A 205 26.98 -6.89 -12.27
N THR A 206 26.76 -6.14 -13.35
CA THR A 206 27.43 -4.86 -13.57
C THR A 206 27.02 -3.82 -12.52
N ALA A 207 25.74 -3.81 -12.15
CA ALA A 207 25.22 -2.92 -11.11
C ALA A 207 25.76 -3.27 -9.70
N GLU A 208 25.90 -4.56 -9.39
CA GLU A 208 26.50 -5.03 -8.14
C GLU A 208 27.98 -4.61 -8.04
N ILE A 209 28.77 -4.83 -9.08
CA ILE A 209 30.18 -4.43 -9.12
C ILE A 209 30.33 -2.91 -8.97
N ALA A 210 29.52 -2.11 -9.66
CA ALA A 210 29.53 -0.67 -9.55
C ALA A 210 29.10 -0.15 -8.16
N SER A 211 28.27 -0.92 -7.46
CA SER A 211 27.86 -0.63 -6.08
C SER A 211 28.99 -0.93 -5.09
N GLU A 212 29.68 -2.05 -5.25
CA GLU A 212 30.82 -2.44 -4.42
C GLU A 212 31.99 -1.47 -4.58
N GLU A 213 32.33 -1.05 -5.79
CA GLU A 213 33.39 -0.05 -6.05
C GLU A 213 33.06 1.31 -5.40
N LYS A 214 31.79 1.73 -5.40
CA LYS A 214 31.37 2.97 -4.72
C LYS A 214 31.51 2.88 -3.19
N VAL A 215 31.17 1.73 -2.61
CA VAL A 215 31.28 1.51 -1.15
C VAL A 215 32.76 1.47 -0.74
N GLU A 216 33.62 0.85 -1.55
CA GLU A 216 35.06 0.79 -1.31
C GLU A 216 35.71 2.18 -1.37
N HIS A 217 35.32 3.00 -2.35
CA HIS A 217 35.83 4.36 -2.51
C HIS A 217 35.40 5.29 -1.37
N VAL A 218 34.17 5.15 -0.87
CA VAL A 218 33.68 5.90 0.30
C VAL A 218 34.36 5.45 1.57
N ALA A 219 34.69 4.17 1.71
CA ALA A 219 35.42 3.64 2.85
C ALA A 219 36.88 4.12 2.87
N GLU A 220 37.55 4.23 1.72
CA GLU A 220 38.91 4.78 1.60
C GLU A 220 38.95 6.29 1.91
N ASP A 221 37.96 7.07 1.46
CA ASP A 221 37.85 8.50 1.75
C ASP A 221 37.64 8.77 3.26
N LEU A 222 36.86 7.91 3.94
CA LEU A 222 36.62 7.99 5.39
C LEU A 222 37.84 7.56 6.20
N ALA A 223 38.70 6.68 5.68
CA ALA A 223 39.93 6.23 6.36
C ALA A 223 41.09 7.23 6.22
N THR A 224 40.99 8.19 5.32
CA THR A 224 41.98 9.23 5.05
C THR A 224 41.66 10.58 5.69
N MET A 225 40.53 10.73 6.37
CA MET A 225 40.17 11.89 7.20
C MET A 225 40.49 11.66 8.67
#